data_40cdf80209ca50c04a90aae0966489f5
#
_entry.id   40cdf80209ca50c04a90aae0966489f5
#
_cell.length_a   1.000
_cell.length_b   1.000
_cell.length_c   1.000
_cell.angle_alpha   90.00
_cell.angle_beta   90.00
_cell.angle_gamma   90.00
#
_symmetry.space_group_name_H-M   'P 1'
#
loop_
_entity.id
_entity.type
_entity.pdbx_description
1 polymer ?
#
loop_
_entity_poly.entity_id
_entity_poly.type
_entity_poly.pdbx_seq_one_letter_code
_entity_poly.pdbx_strand_id
1 'polypeptide(L)'
;MPLKLSKELGFVIPLVRVRDEIALGPFTYRILIDGVVLGEDEVFPDDCLALEAGPIDTPVPGRVVKDPSFGLPACWIAPEERDLATASGYTVVDAATVIGTHLNHILGQQSHLLLGQDEVQALLDTLAAAHPQLVAGLVPKLLPLATVTTVLQRLLEEGVPIRDLRRTISSLAAVAARTQDPAELVRIGLGGAIVQTRCSLREPLMAISFASDLEDLLTQAVRASGSGAYPFDPALGGRVGEAVRAAAAPLIAAGTRFAVVTTPLLRRPLWGLLNA
;
A
#
# COMPACT_ATOMS: atom_id res chain seq x y z
N MET A 1 6.42 -11.40 -13.19
CA MET A 1 5.72 -10.80 -12.05
C MET A 1 5.80 -9.25 -11.99
N PRO A 2 6.93 -8.54 -12.13
CA PRO A 2 6.97 -7.07 -12.11
C PRO A 2 6.05 -6.38 -13.13
N LEU A 3 5.83 -7.00 -14.30
CA LEU A 3 4.96 -6.44 -15.35
C LEU A 3 3.48 -6.32 -14.96
N LYS A 4 2.98 -7.24 -14.13
CA LYS A 4 1.59 -7.19 -13.65
C LYS A 4 1.45 -6.04 -12.66
N LEU A 5 2.36 -5.94 -11.69
CA LEU A 5 2.38 -4.88 -10.70
C LEU A 5 2.58 -3.49 -11.34
N SER A 6 3.47 -3.37 -12.35
CA SER A 6 3.64 -2.12 -13.12
C SER A 6 2.34 -1.66 -13.78
N LYS A 7 1.55 -2.59 -14.35
CA LYS A 7 0.23 -2.28 -14.92
C LYS A 7 -0.80 -1.87 -13.86
N GLU A 8 -0.75 -2.48 -12.69
CA GLU A 8 -1.65 -2.18 -11.58
C GLU A 8 -1.35 -0.80 -10.98
N LEU A 9 -0.08 -0.47 -10.79
CA LEU A 9 0.37 0.81 -10.23
C LEU A 9 0.30 1.96 -11.23
N GLY A 10 0.59 1.68 -12.52
CA GLY A 10 0.56 2.66 -13.59
C GLY A 10 1.91 3.26 -13.96
N PHE A 11 3.02 2.66 -13.52
CA PHE A 11 4.38 3.04 -13.93
C PHE A 11 5.30 1.82 -14.01
N VAL A 12 6.43 1.94 -14.69
CA VAL A 12 7.39 0.85 -14.84
C VAL A 12 8.24 0.73 -13.58
N ILE A 13 8.11 -0.40 -12.89
CA ILE A 13 8.96 -0.70 -11.73
C ILE A 13 10.40 -0.94 -12.20
N PRO A 14 11.42 -0.37 -11.53
CA PRO A 14 12.81 -0.60 -11.83
C PRO A 14 13.18 -2.09 -11.79
N LEU A 15 14.26 -2.45 -12.50
CA LEU A 15 14.73 -3.83 -12.53
C LEU A 15 15.21 -4.28 -11.16
N VAL A 16 14.73 -5.43 -10.72
CA VAL A 16 15.19 -6.10 -9.50
C VAL A 16 16.58 -6.68 -9.75
N ARG A 17 17.53 -6.38 -8.87
CA ARG A 17 18.88 -6.94 -8.88
C ARG A 17 19.02 -7.97 -7.78
N VAL A 18 19.44 -9.16 -8.13
CA VAL A 18 19.77 -10.23 -7.16
C VAL A 18 21.28 -10.28 -6.97
N ARG A 19 21.72 -10.39 -5.74
CA ARG A 19 23.14 -10.49 -5.35
C ARG A 19 23.29 -11.54 -4.26
N ASP A 20 24.42 -12.23 -4.27
CA ASP A 20 24.82 -13.07 -3.16
C ASP A 20 25.40 -12.20 -2.04
N GLU A 21 25.06 -12.52 -0.79
CA GLU A 21 25.53 -11.80 0.39
C GLU A 21 26.02 -12.82 1.43
N ILE A 22 27.34 -12.90 1.60
CA ILE A 22 27.98 -13.90 2.47
C ILE A 22 27.64 -13.69 3.94
N ALA A 23 27.29 -12.46 4.34
CA ALA A 23 26.93 -12.14 5.72
C ALA A 23 25.54 -12.66 6.12
N LEU A 24 24.69 -13.07 5.15
CA LEU A 24 23.40 -13.69 5.42
C LEU A 24 23.55 -15.18 5.73
N GLY A 25 22.62 -15.71 6.54
CA GLY A 25 22.51 -17.15 6.75
C GLY A 25 22.20 -17.90 5.44
N PRO A 26 22.52 -19.21 5.36
CA PRO A 26 22.43 -19.98 4.11
C PRO A 26 21.03 -20.06 3.53
N PHE A 27 20.00 -19.87 4.35
CA PHE A 27 18.58 -19.91 3.95
C PHE A 27 17.91 -18.54 4.01
N THR A 28 18.64 -17.48 4.41
CA THR A 28 18.09 -16.15 4.59
C THR A 28 18.15 -15.36 3.29
N TYR A 29 17.06 -14.69 2.95
CA TYR A 29 17.03 -13.67 1.91
C TYR A 29 16.62 -12.32 2.48
N ARG A 30 17.02 -11.25 1.80
CA ARG A 30 16.74 -9.89 2.21
C ARG A 30 16.29 -9.05 1.00
N ILE A 31 15.29 -8.23 1.20
CA ILE A 31 14.75 -7.32 0.18
C ILE A 31 15.04 -5.89 0.60
N LEU A 32 15.72 -5.14 -0.29
CA LEU A 32 16.11 -3.75 -0.04
C LEU A 32 15.56 -2.84 -1.13
N ILE A 33 15.16 -1.63 -0.74
CA ILE A 33 14.92 -0.50 -1.64
C ILE A 33 15.86 0.63 -1.18
N ASP A 34 16.67 1.15 -2.10
CA ASP A 34 17.63 2.23 -1.86
C ASP A 34 18.55 1.99 -0.63
N GLY A 35 18.94 0.72 -0.42
CA GLY A 35 19.81 0.31 0.69
C GLY A 35 19.09 0.11 2.03
N VAL A 36 17.79 0.38 2.10
CA VAL A 36 16.98 0.13 3.30
C VAL A 36 16.39 -1.27 3.23
N VAL A 37 16.57 -2.06 4.29
CA VAL A 37 15.99 -3.40 4.43
C VAL A 37 14.50 -3.26 4.73
N LEU A 38 13.65 -3.78 3.86
CA LEU A 38 12.19 -3.73 3.98
C LEU A 38 11.58 -5.11 4.22
N GLY A 39 12.33 -6.16 3.96
CA GLY A 39 11.93 -7.53 4.25
C GLY A 39 13.13 -8.44 4.39
N GLU A 40 13.03 -9.39 5.30
CA GLU A 40 13.99 -10.45 5.52
C GLU A 40 13.25 -11.67 6.04
N ASP A 41 13.57 -12.84 5.51
CA ASP A 41 13.01 -14.11 5.99
C ASP A 41 13.87 -15.29 5.56
N GLU A 42 13.50 -16.49 5.98
CA GLU A 42 14.15 -17.74 5.61
C GLU A 42 13.30 -18.53 4.61
N VAL A 43 13.98 -19.13 3.64
CA VAL A 43 13.37 -20.09 2.70
C VAL A 43 14.18 -21.35 2.63
N PHE A 44 13.51 -22.48 2.44
CA PHE A 44 14.12 -23.79 2.31
C PHE A 44 13.91 -24.28 0.88
N PRO A 45 14.97 -24.24 0.01
CA PRO A 45 14.83 -24.50 -1.43
C PRO A 45 14.32 -25.90 -1.77
N ASP A 46 14.63 -26.87 -0.91
CA ASP A 46 14.24 -28.28 -1.09
C ASP A 46 12.84 -28.59 -0.53
N ASP A 47 12.22 -27.66 0.19
CA ASP A 47 10.91 -27.81 0.82
C ASP A 47 9.83 -26.98 0.08
N CYS A 48 8.57 -27.25 0.44
CA CYS A 48 7.41 -26.48 0.02
C CYS A 48 6.77 -25.79 1.23
N LEU A 49 6.24 -24.58 1.04
CA LEU A 49 5.49 -23.88 2.08
C LEU A 49 4.00 -24.19 1.95
N ALA A 50 3.43 -24.82 2.97
CA ALA A 50 2.00 -25.08 3.11
C ALA A 50 1.36 -23.94 3.92
N LEU A 51 0.52 -23.11 3.29
CA LEU A 51 -0.15 -21.93 3.84
C LEU A 51 -1.54 -22.29 4.35
N GLU A 52 -1.88 -21.86 5.56
CA GLU A 52 -3.24 -21.96 6.11
C GLU A 52 -4.10 -20.80 5.59
N ALA A 53 -4.57 -20.90 4.35
CA ALA A 53 -5.41 -19.86 3.73
C ALA A 53 -6.92 -20.06 3.99
N GLY A 54 -7.29 -21.09 4.74
CA GLY A 54 -8.68 -21.44 5.05
C GLY A 54 -8.76 -22.52 6.14
N PRO A 55 -9.94 -23.12 6.34
CA PRO A 55 -10.07 -24.23 7.29
C PRO A 55 -9.17 -25.40 6.91
N ILE A 56 -8.45 -25.94 7.88
CA ILE A 56 -7.54 -27.08 7.74
C ILE A 56 -8.18 -28.31 8.38
N ASP A 57 -8.30 -29.39 7.62
CA ASP A 57 -8.86 -30.64 8.12
C ASP A 57 -7.87 -31.43 8.99
N THR A 58 -6.62 -31.48 8.58
CA THR A 58 -5.57 -32.23 9.28
C THR A 58 -4.25 -31.49 9.23
N PRO A 59 -3.58 -31.23 10.37
CA PRO A 59 -2.25 -30.64 10.40
C PRO A 59 -1.23 -31.55 9.70
N VAL A 60 -0.33 -30.91 8.92
CA VAL A 60 0.79 -31.60 8.27
C VAL A 60 2.06 -31.48 9.10
N PRO A 61 2.93 -32.52 9.11
CA PRO A 61 4.21 -32.46 9.80
C PRO A 61 5.16 -31.50 9.07
N GLY A 62 5.95 -30.74 9.84
CA GLY A 62 6.94 -29.84 9.26
C GLY A 62 7.38 -28.72 10.20
N ARG A 63 8.07 -27.72 9.65
CA ARG A 63 8.55 -26.56 10.39
C ARG A 63 7.49 -25.45 10.37
N VAL A 64 6.85 -25.22 11.52
CA VAL A 64 5.84 -24.17 11.68
C VAL A 64 6.49 -22.79 11.62
N VAL A 65 5.96 -21.95 10.76
CA VAL A 65 6.41 -20.56 10.51
C VAL A 65 5.21 -19.65 10.28
N LYS A 66 5.48 -18.36 10.02
CA LYS A 66 4.51 -17.44 9.43
C LYS A 66 4.94 -17.10 8.02
N ASP A 67 3.98 -17.01 7.10
CA ASP A 67 4.24 -16.51 5.75
C ASP A 67 4.76 -15.07 5.79
N PRO A 68 5.88 -14.75 5.11
CA PRO A 68 6.48 -13.42 5.14
C PRO A 68 5.66 -12.34 4.47
N SER A 69 4.74 -12.71 3.57
CA SER A 69 3.95 -11.75 2.80
C SER A 69 2.72 -11.26 3.56
N PHE A 70 2.00 -12.17 4.21
CA PHE A 70 0.69 -11.87 4.82
C PHE A 70 0.60 -12.27 6.29
N GLY A 71 1.66 -12.84 6.85
CA GLY A 71 1.72 -13.28 8.24
C GLY A 71 0.79 -14.47 8.56
N LEU A 72 0.31 -15.18 7.54
CA LEU A 72 -0.55 -16.36 7.73
C LEU A 72 0.23 -17.49 8.41
N PRO A 73 -0.42 -18.31 9.23
CA PRO A 73 0.18 -19.54 9.71
C PRO A 73 0.60 -20.42 8.53
N ALA A 74 1.78 -20.99 8.59
CA ALA A 74 2.34 -21.79 7.51
C ALA A 74 3.30 -22.87 8.05
N CYS A 75 3.61 -23.86 7.23
CA CYS A 75 4.52 -24.94 7.58
C CYS A 75 5.41 -25.29 6.38
N TRP A 76 6.74 -25.32 6.57
CA TRP A 76 7.65 -25.89 5.59
C TRP A 76 7.58 -27.42 5.68
N ILE A 77 7.21 -28.07 4.58
CA ILE A 77 6.99 -29.50 4.44
C ILE A 77 7.89 -30.09 3.36
N ALA A 78 8.20 -31.37 3.47
CA ALA A 78 8.90 -32.08 2.41
C ALA A 78 8.05 -32.13 1.12
N PRO A 79 8.66 -32.16 -0.07
CA PRO A 79 7.93 -32.20 -1.34
C PRO A 79 6.96 -33.37 -1.47
N GLU A 80 7.27 -34.50 -0.83
CA GLU A 80 6.44 -35.71 -0.82
C GLU A 80 5.10 -35.51 -0.09
N GLU A 81 5.05 -34.57 0.85
CA GLU A 81 3.84 -34.26 1.64
C GLU A 81 2.90 -33.27 0.90
N ARG A 82 3.29 -32.76 -0.27
CA ARG A 82 2.57 -31.74 -1.04
C ARG A 82 1.12 -32.11 -1.31
N ASP A 83 0.90 -33.34 -1.80
CA ASP A 83 -0.44 -33.82 -2.18
C ASP A 83 -1.33 -33.97 -0.94
N LEU A 84 -0.77 -34.51 0.17
CA LEU A 84 -1.46 -34.64 1.44
C LEU A 84 -1.85 -33.28 2.00
N ALA A 85 -0.91 -32.31 2.01
CA ALA A 85 -1.18 -30.96 2.48
C ALA A 85 -2.28 -30.28 1.64
N THR A 86 -2.22 -30.43 0.32
CA THR A 86 -3.25 -29.88 -0.58
C THR A 86 -4.63 -30.52 -0.31
N ALA A 87 -4.68 -31.81 -0.11
CA ALA A 87 -5.92 -32.55 0.23
C ALA A 87 -6.48 -32.12 1.60
N SER A 88 -5.61 -31.72 2.54
CA SER A 88 -5.98 -31.22 3.87
C SER A 88 -6.38 -29.73 3.91
N GLY A 89 -6.42 -29.04 2.76
CA GLY A 89 -6.88 -27.65 2.65
C GLY A 89 -5.78 -26.59 2.64
N TYR A 90 -4.49 -26.98 2.67
CA TYR A 90 -3.39 -26.03 2.54
C TYR A 90 -3.21 -25.55 1.10
N THR A 91 -2.76 -24.29 0.96
CA THR A 91 -2.21 -23.80 -0.31
C THR A 91 -0.70 -24.04 -0.30
N VAL A 92 -0.20 -24.91 -1.19
CA VAL A 92 1.21 -25.32 -1.19
C VAL A 92 1.96 -24.62 -2.32
N VAL A 93 3.03 -23.90 -1.96
CA VAL A 93 3.89 -23.12 -2.89
C VAL A 93 5.36 -23.50 -2.71
N ASP A 94 6.17 -23.28 -3.76
CA ASP A 94 7.61 -23.47 -3.69
C ASP A 94 8.34 -22.23 -3.13
N ALA A 95 9.60 -22.39 -2.75
CA ALA A 95 10.45 -21.34 -2.18
C ALA A 95 10.58 -20.12 -3.10
N ALA A 96 10.69 -20.31 -4.42
CA ALA A 96 10.79 -19.21 -5.37
C ALA A 96 9.49 -18.39 -5.43
N THR A 97 8.35 -19.05 -5.30
CA THR A 97 7.03 -18.41 -5.22
C THR A 97 6.89 -17.61 -3.92
N VAL A 98 7.41 -18.11 -2.80
CA VAL A 98 7.41 -17.38 -1.51
C VAL A 98 8.19 -16.09 -1.64
N ILE A 99 9.45 -16.14 -2.12
CA ILE A 99 10.28 -14.94 -2.32
C ILE A 99 9.60 -13.97 -3.30
N GLY A 100 9.08 -14.48 -4.41
CA GLY A 100 8.41 -13.67 -5.44
C GLY A 100 7.15 -12.98 -4.92
N THR A 101 6.38 -13.64 -4.06
CA THR A 101 5.18 -13.08 -3.43
C THR A 101 5.55 -12.02 -2.42
N HIS A 102 6.54 -12.28 -1.57
CA HIS A 102 7.05 -11.31 -0.59
C HIS A 102 7.61 -10.07 -1.27
N LEU A 103 8.43 -10.24 -2.32
CA LEU A 103 8.92 -9.13 -3.13
C LEU A 103 7.78 -8.30 -3.73
N ASN A 104 6.77 -8.93 -4.35
CA ASN A 104 5.63 -8.22 -4.91
C ASN A 104 4.82 -7.49 -3.84
N HIS A 105 4.67 -8.07 -2.66
CA HIS A 105 3.99 -7.44 -1.54
C HIS A 105 4.71 -6.16 -1.10
N ILE A 106 6.03 -6.24 -0.88
CA ILE A 106 6.87 -5.08 -0.51
C ILE A 106 6.85 -4.01 -1.60
N LEU A 107 7.06 -4.38 -2.87
CA LEU A 107 7.02 -3.44 -3.99
C LEU A 107 5.66 -2.75 -4.13
N GLY A 108 4.57 -3.45 -3.84
CA GLY A 108 3.21 -2.89 -3.83
C GLY A 108 3.01 -1.88 -2.72
N GLN A 109 3.42 -2.21 -1.50
CA GLN A 109 3.29 -1.34 -0.33
C GLN A 109 4.21 -0.12 -0.40
N GLN A 110 5.44 -0.30 -0.91
CA GLN A 110 6.46 0.73 -0.95
C GLN A 110 6.66 1.32 -2.36
N SER A 111 5.65 1.18 -3.22
CA SER A 111 5.72 1.64 -4.61
C SER A 111 6.03 3.13 -4.76
N HIS A 112 5.67 3.94 -3.78
CA HIS A 112 5.98 5.37 -3.74
C HIS A 112 7.49 5.67 -3.67
N LEU A 113 8.29 4.78 -3.06
CA LEU A 113 9.75 4.92 -3.01
C LEU A 113 10.42 4.67 -4.36
N LEU A 114 9.75 3.94 -5.25
CA LEU A 114 10.26 3.59 -6.57
C LEU A 114 9.95 4.63 -7.65
N LEU A 115 9.15 5.65 -7.32
CA LEU A 115 8.73 6.68 -8.26
C LEU A 115 9.56 7.96 -8.04
N GLY A 116 10.65 8.13 -8.77
CA GLY A 116 11.46 9.35 -8.77
C GLY A 116 11.00 10.38 -9.81
N GLN A 117 11.76 11.47 -9.92
CA GLN A 117 11.46 12.53 -10.89
C GLN A 117 11.66 12.06 -12.34
N ASP A 118 12.62 11.18 -12.59
CA ASP A 118 12.89 10.65 -13.92
C ASP A 118 11.74 9.75 -14.41
N GLU A 119 11.20 8.90 -13.53
CA GLU A 119 10.03 8.08 -13.83
C GLU A 119 8.80 8.95 -14.10
N VAL A 120 8.60 10.00 -13.28
CA VAL A 120 7.49 10.95 -13.47
C VAL A 120 7.66 11.72 -14.77
N GLN A 121 8.87 12.16 -15.12
CA GLN A 121 9.13 12.82 -16.39
C GLN A 121 8.78 11.91 -17.57
N ALA A 122 9.23 10.65 -17.55
CA ALA A 122 8.91 9.67 -18.58
C ALA A 122 7.39 9.41 -18.74
N LEU A 123 6.66 9.39 -17.59
CA LEU A 123 5.20 9.30 -17.60
C LEU A 123 4.54 10.54 -18.23
N LEU A 124 5.04 11.73 -17.91
CA LEU A 124 4.54 12.98 -18.48
C LEU A 124 4.86 13.10 -19.97
N ASP A 125 6.03 12.66 -20.41
CA ASP A 125 6.40 12.64 -21.84
C ASP A 125 5.48 11.70 -22.64
N THR A 126 5.17 10.53 -22.07
CA THR A 126 4.20 9.60 -22.65
C THR A 126 2.80 10.23 -22.74
N LEU A 127 2.37 10.93 -21.68
CA LEU A 127 1.09 11.63 -21.66
C LEU A 127 1.07 12.80 -22.66
N ALA A 128 2.18 13.53 -22.78
CA ALA A 128 2.31 14.68 -23.68
C ALA A 128 2.18 14.31 -25.15
N ALA A 129 2.55 13.09 -25.53
CA ALA A 129 2.36 12.60 -26.89
C ALA A 129 0.88 12.63 -27.33
N ALA A 130 -0.05 12.35 -26.39
CA ALA A 130 -1.50 12.38 -26.65
C ALA A 130 -2.18 13.69 -26.18
N HIS A 131 -1.64 14.32 -25.13
CA HIS A 131 -2.24 15.48 -24.46
C HIS A 131 -1.21 16.59 -24.17
N PRO A 132 -0.56 17.18 -25.21
CA PRO A 132 0.55 18.13 -25.04
C PRO A 132 0.16 19.38 -24.26
N GLN A 133 -1.04 19.92 -24.47
CA GLN A 133 -1.50 21.13 -23.79
C GLN A 133 -1.74 20.92 -22.29
N LEU A 134 -2.18 19.73 -21.89
CA LEU A 134 -2.40 19.38 -20.50
C LEU A 134 -1.06 19.39 -19.74
N VAL A 135 -0.04 18.72 -20.29
CA VAL A 135 1.27 18.63 -19.64
C VAL A 135 1.98 20.00 -19.65
N ALA A 136 2.05 20.67 -20.80
CA ALA A 136 2.69 22.00 -20.91
C ALA A 136 1.98 23.08 -20.07
N GLY A 137 0.68 22.92 -19.83
CA GLY A 137 -0.10 23.81 -18.96
C GLY A 137 0.19 23.59 -17.48
N LEU A 138 0.64 22.38 -17.08
CA LEU A 138 0.93 22.04 -15.69
C LEU A 138 2.41 22.21 -15.34
N VAL A 139 3.31 21.55 -16.07
CA VAL A 139 4.75 21.50 -15.77
C VAL A 139 5.54 22.21 -16.87
N PRO A 140 6.43 23.13 -16.53
CA PRO A 140 6.70 23.72 -15.21
C PRO A 140 5.80 24.92 -14.86
N LYS A 141 4.81 25.23 -15.69
CA LYS A 141 4.05 26.50 -15.67
C LYS A 141 3.28 26.74 -14.38
N LEU A 142 2.56 25.74 -13.87
CA LEU A 142 1.77 25.85 -12.65
C LEU A 142 2.49 25.19 -11.47
N LEU A 143 3.12 24.06 -11.69
CA LEU A 143 3.83 23.28 -10.66
C LEU A 143 5.21 22.83 -11.15
N PRO A 144 6.22 22.85 -10.27
CA PRO A 144 7.49 22.17 -10.50
C PRO A 144 7.30 20.65 -10.61
N LEU A 145 8.15 19.98 -11.39
CA LEU A 145 8.16 18.51 -11.50
C LEU A 145 8.24 17.83 -10.12
N ALA A 146 9.08 18.36 -9.22
CA ALA A 146 9.22 17.86 -7.85
C ALA A 146 7.88 17.81 -7.08
N THR A 147 7.04 18.84 -7.24
CA THR A 147 5.72 18.87 -6.61
C THR A 147 4.79 17.82 -7.21
N VAL A 148 4.80 17.67 -8.53
CA VAL A 148 4.02 16.61 -9.20
C VAL A 148 4.47 15.23 -8.73
N THR A 149 5.79 14.99 -8.63
CA THR A 149 6.36 13.75 -8.08
C THR A 149 5.86 13.49 -6.68
N THR A 150 5.94 14.46 -5.79
CA THR A 150 5.45 14.33 -4.40
C THR A 150 3.96 13.99 -4.35
N VAL A 151 3.13 14.60 -5.21
CA VAL A 151 1.69 14.28 -5.27
C VAL A 151 1.46 12.84 -5.70
N LEU A 152 2.16 12.38 -6.75
CA LEU A 152 2.02 11.01 -7.24
C LEU A 152 2.54 9.98 -6.23
N GLN A 153 3.66 10.27 -5.56
CA GLN A 153 4.19 9.45 -4.47
C GLN A 153 3.18 9.31 -3.32
N ARG A 154 2.57 10.42 -2.88
CA ARG A 154 1.54 10.39 -1.83
C ARG A 154 0.30 9.58 -2.22
N LEU A 155 -0.11 9.63 -3.49
CA LEU A 155 -1.21 8.79 -3.97
C LEU A 155 -0.86 7.29 -3.87
N LEU A 156 0.35 6.91 -4.31
CA LEU A 156 0.84 5.54 -4.24
C LEU A 156 1.01 5.06 -2.79
N GLU A 157 1.59 5.88 -1.92
CA GLU A 157 1.76 5.62 -0.48
C GLU A 157 0.43 5.25 0.20
N GLU A 158 -0.65 5.90 -0.23
CA GLU A 158 -1.99 5.66 0.27
C GLU A 158 -2.78 4.62 -0.54
N GLY A 159 -2.10 3.84 -1.38
CA GLY A 159 -2.67 2.76 -2.17
C GLY A 159 -3.61 3.23 -3.28
N VAL A 160 -3.44 4.45 -3.77
CA VAL A 160 -4.17 4.99 -4.93
C VAL A 160 -3.32 4.82 -6.18
N PRO A 161 -3.68 3.91 -7.11
CA PRO A 161 -2.92 3.71 -8.34
C PRO A 161 -2.93 4.95 -9.24
N ILE A 162 -1.80 5.22 -9.89
CA ILE A 162 -1.66 6.36 -10.82
C ILE A 162 -1.86 5.97 -12.29
N ARG A 163 -2.37 4.77 -12.56
CA ARG A 163 -2.57 4.22 -13.92
C ARG A 163 -3.41 5.11 -14.84
N ASP A 164 -4.41 5.85 -14.31
CA ASP A 164 -5.13 6.88 -15.06
C ASP A 164 -4.43 8.24 -14.87
N LEU A 165 -3.21 8.32 -15.43
CA LEU A 165 -2.37 9.51 -15.29
C LEU A 165 -3.06 10.75 -15.85
N ARG A 166 -3.79 10.63 -16.99
CA ARG A 166 -4.54 11.74 -17.57
C ARG A 166 -5.51 12.36 -16.57
N ARG A 167 -6.32 11.53 -15.91
CA ARG A 167 -7.30 11.99 -14.92
C ARG A 167 -6.61 12.61 -13.71
N THR A 168 -5.54 11.99 -13.23
CA THR A 168 -4.74 12.49 -12.10
C THR A 168 -4.14 13.85 -12.42
N ILE A 169 -3.49 14.01 -13.57
CA ILE A 169 -2.87 15.26 -14.01
C ILE A 169 -3.94 16.35 -14.29
N SER A 170 -5.09 15.98 -14.86
CA SER A 170 -6.21 16.93 -15.06
C SER A 170 -6.75 17.42 -13.72
N SER A 171 -6.93 16.54 -12.73
CA SER A 171 -7.37 16.91 -11.38
C SER A 171 -6.33 17.79 -10.69
N LEU A 172 -5.04 17.48 -10.85
CA LEU A 172 -3.95 18.29 -10.30
C LEU A 172 -3.90 19.69 -10.92
N ALA A 173 -4.04 19.81 -12.24
CA ALA A 173 -4.09 21.10 -12.94
C ALA A 173 -5.25 21.98 -12.46
N ALA A 174 -6.41 21.37 -12.18
CA ALA A 174 -7.59 22.10 -11.70
C ALA A 174 -7.42 22.68 -10.29
N VAL A 175 -6.55 22.10 -9.45
CA VAL A 175 -6.35 22.53 -8.06
C VAL A 175 -5.00 23.20 -7.80
N ALA A 176 -4.07 23.14 -8.73
CA ALA A 176 -2.70 23.59 -8.59
C ALA A 176 -2.56 25.06 -8.08
N ALA A 177 -3.48 25.95 -8.48
CA ALA A 177 -3.47 27.35 -8.06
C ALA A 177 -4.22 27.63 -6.74
N ARG A 178 -4.84 26.60 -6.12
CA ARG A 178 -5.79 26.80 -5.01
C ARG A 178 -5.24 26.45 -3.64
N THR A 179 -4.15 25.71 -3.56
CA THR A 179 -3.69 25.15 -2.29
C THR A 179 -2.18 24.91 -2.24
N GLN A 180 -1.65 24.91 -1.02
CA GLN A 180 -0.27 24.48 -0.74
C GLN A 180 -0.14 22.94 -0.64
N ASP A 181 -1.24 22.20 -0.39
CA ASP A 181 -1.27 20.74 -0.44
C ASP A 181 -2.22 20.24 -1.54
N PRO A 182 -1.73 20.14 -2.78
CA PRO A 182 -2.54 19.71 -3.90
C PRO A 182 -2.92 18.21 -3.85
N ALA A 183 -2.18 17.39 -3.11
CA ALA A 183 -2.42 15.94 -3.04
C ALA A 183 -3.81 15.61 -2.50
N GLU A 184 -4.26 16.30 -1.43
CA GLU A 184 -5.58 16.08 -0.85
C GLU A 184 -6.71 16.47 -1.82
N LEU A 185 -6.58 17.61 -2.49
CA LEU A 185 -7.60 18.05 -3.45
C LEU A 185 -7.64 17.18 -4.71
N VAL A 186 -6.50 16.63 -5.15
CA VAL A 186 -6.45 15.63 -6.24
C VAL A 186 -7.21 14.38 -5.84
N ARG A 187 -7.07 13.89 -4.61
CA ARG A 187 -7.83 12.74 -4.09
C ARG A 187 -9.33 12.98 -4.15
N ILE A 188 -9.80 14.18 -3.80
CA ILE A 188 -11.22 14.54 -3.92
C ILE A 188 -11.68 14.43 -5.38
N GLY A 189 -10.89 14.94 -6.32
CA GLY A 189 -11.15 14.81 -7.77
C GLY A 189 -11.14 13.36 -8.27
N LEU A 190 -10.37 12.49 -7.63
CA LEU A 190 -10.29 11.06 -7.90
C LEU A 190 -11.29 10.23 -7.08
N GLY A 191 -12.08 10.83 -6.19
CA GLY A 191 -12.90 10.16 -5.18
C GLY A 191 -13.75 9.02 -5.73
N GLY A 192 -14.46 9.21 -6.86
CA GLY A 192 -15.23 8.15 -7.48
C GLY A 192 -14.40 6.93 -7.90
N ALA A 193 -13.20 7.14 -8.45
CA ALA A 193 -12.31 6.05 -8.81
C ALA A 193 -11.75 5.35 -7.56
N ILE A 194 -11.38 6.11 -6.53
CA ILE A 194 -10.88 5.57 -5.26
C ILE A 194 -11.94 4.69 -4.59
N VAL A 195 -13.18 5.17 -4.51
CA VAL A 195 -14.29 4.41 -3.93
C VAL A 195 -14.54 3.11 -4.71
N GLN A 196 -14.53 3.16 -6.04
CA GLN A 196 -14.72 1.97 -6.89
C GLN A 196 -13.61 0.91 -6.73
N THR A 197 -12.42 1.27 -6.27
CA THR A 197 -11.38 0.27 -5.93
C THR A 197 -11.68 -0.49 -4.64
N ARG A 198 -12.54 0.05 -3.78
CA ARG A 198 -12.83 -0.47 -2.43
C ARG A 198 -14.19 -1.14 -2.32
N CYS A 199 -15.17 -0.73 -3.10
CA CYS A 199 -16.51 -1.30 -3.09
C CYS A 199 -17.06 -1.48 -4.50
N SER A 200 -18.02 -2.41 -4.65
CA SER A 200 -18.81 -2.56 -5.88
C SER A 200 -20.07 -1.68 -5.81
N LEU A 201 -20.67 -1.39 -6.97
CA LEU A 201 -21.94 -0.66 -7.02
C LEU A 201 -23.11 -1.42 -6.37
N ARG A 202 -22.94 -2.71 -6.11
CA ARG A 202 -23.99 -3.59 -5.55
C ARG A 202 -23.86 -3.80 -4.05
N GLU A 203 -22.71 -3.51 -3.47
CA GLU A 203 -22.41 -3.74 -2.05
C GLU A 203 -22.16 -2.40 -1.36
N PRO A 204 -22.93 -2.04 -0.33
CA PRO A 204 -22.68 -0.81 0.42
C PRO A 204 -21.33 -0.89 1.12
N LEU A 205 -20.56 0.20 1.08
CA LEU A 205 -19.35 0.33 1.84
C LEU A 205 -19.72 0.67 3.29
N MET A 206 -19.31 -0.20 4.23
CA MET A 206 -19.42 0.11 5.65
C MET A 206 -18.44 1.22 6.02
N ALA A 207 -18.90 2.20 6.79
CA ALA A 207 -18.10 3.34 7.21
C ALA A 207 -17.98 3.40 8.73
N ILE A 208 -16.75 3.58 9.22
CA ILE A 208 -16.47 3.97 10.60
C ILE A 208 -16.25 5.47 10.59
N SER A 209 -17.06 6.22 11.33
CA SER A 209 -16.95 7.67 11.48
C SER A 209 -16.69 8.05 12.94
N PHE A 210 -16.17 9.23 13.14
CA PHE A 210 -15.94 9.78 14.49
C PHE A 210 -17.19 10.53 14.97
N ALA A 211 -17.47 10.48 16.28
CA ALA A 211 -18.46 11.35 16.87
C ALA A 211 -18.05 12.83 16.71
N SER A 212 -19.02 13.73 16.57
CA SER A 212 -18.75 15.12 16.23
C SER A 212 -17.82 15.83 17.22
N ASP A 213 -18.00 15.60 18.51
CA ASP A 213 -17.16 16.16 19.58
C ASP A 213 -15.71 15.66 19.53
N LEU A 214 -15.49 14.38 19.15
CA LEU A 214 -14.16 13.85 18.93
C LEU A 214 -13.55 14.44 17.65
N GLU A 215 -14.32 14.56 16.59
CA GLU A 215 -13.84 15.14 15.32
C GLU A 215 -13.47 16.62 15.50
N ASP A 216 -14.23 17.38 16.29
CA ASP A 216 -13.92 18.76 16.65
C ASP A 216 -12.63 18.87 17.47
N LEU A 217 -12.45 17.99 18.47
CA LEU A 217 -11.22 17.93 19.28
C LEU A 217 -9.99 17.62 18.43
N LEU A 218 -10.09 16.63 17.55
CA LEU A 218 -9.00 16.29 16.62
C LEU A 218 -8.70 17.43 15.64
N THR A 219 -9.76 18.11 15.16
CA THR A 219 -9.62 19.27 14.29
C THR A 219 -8.90 20.43 14.96
N GLN A 220 -9.20 20.69 16.24
CA GLN A 220 -8.50 21.69 17.04
C GLN A 220 -7.03 21.33 17.24
N ALA A 221 -6.73 20.06 17.52
CA ALA A 221 -5.36 19.58 17.66
C ALA A 221 -4.55 19.80 16.37
N VAL A 222 -5.12 19.46 15.19
CA VAL A 222 -4.47 19.68 13.90
C VAL A 222 -4.25 21.17 13.60
N ARG A 223 -5.22 22.03 13.95
CA ARG A 223 -5.08 23.49 13.75
C ARG A 223 -4.06 24.12 14.70
N ALA A 224 -3.92 23.58 15.90
CA ALA A 224 -2.96 24.05 16.89
C ALA A 224 -1.53 23.57 16.63
N SER A 225 -1.35 22.45 15.90
CA SER A 225 -0.03 21.94 15.54
C SER A 225 0.60 22.85 14.48
N GLY A 226 1.87 23.20 14.70
CA GLY A 226 2.66 23.93 13.69
C GLY A 226 3.01 23.03 12.48
N SER A 227 3.43 23.66 11.38
CA SER A 227 3.92 22.92 10.21
C SER A 227 5.06 21.98 10.58
N GLY A 228 4.88 20.68 10.30
CA GLY A 228 5.90 19.66 10.51
C GLY A 228 5.82 18.90 11.84
N ALA A 229 4.98 19.31 12.79
CA ALA A 229 4.72 18.55 14.02
C ALA A 229 3.57 17.56 13.81
N TYR A 230 3.69 16.36 14.41
CA TYR A 230 2.58 15.43 14.44
C TYR A 230 1.49 15.97 15.36
N PRO A 231 0.23 16.08 14.90
CA PRO A 231 -0.78 16.89 15.60
C PRO A 231 -1.39 16.21 16.84
N PHE A 232 -1.20 14.92 17.02
CA PHE A 232 -1.82 14.20 18.14
C PHE A 232 -0.76 13.83 19.18
N ASP A 233 -1.01 14.11 20.43
CA ASP A 233 -0.16 13.57 21.49
C ASP A 233 -0.30 12.04 21.57
N PRO A 234 0.73 11.32 22.08
CA PRO A 234 0.72 9.85 22.08
C PRO A 234 -0.48 9.22 22.82
N ALA A 235 -0.98 9.87 23.87
CA ALA A 235 -2.11 9.35 24.64
C ALA A 235 -3.42 9.48 23.85
N LEU A 236 -3.66 10.62 23.20
CA LEU A 236 -4.80 10.81 22.31
C LEU A 236 -4.73 9.87 21.11
N GLY A 237 -3.55 9.80 20.47
CA GLY A 237 -3.32 8.92 19.33
C GLY A 237 -3.56 7.44 19.65
N GLY A 238 -3.04 6.97 20.79
CA GLY A 238 -3.27 5.60 21.27
C GLY A 238 -4.75 5.28 21.45
N ARG A 239 -5.48 6.16 22.14
CA ARG A 239 -6.94 6.00 22.38
C ARG A 239 -7.76 5.99 21.09
N VAL A 240 -7.43 6.86 20.13
CA VAL A 240 -8.08 6.88 18.82
C VAL A 240 -7.80 5.60 18.05
N GLY A 241 -6.54 5.15 18.02
CA GLY A 241 -6.16 3.90 17.37
C GLY A 241 -6.86 2.67 17.98
N GLU A 242 -6.95 2.59 19.31
CA GLU A 242 -7.68 1.53 20.01
C GLU A 242 -9.18 1.55 19.70
N ALA A 243 -9.80 2.71 19.70
CA ALA A 243 -11.21 2.85 19.39
C ALA A 243 -11.53 2.44 17.95
N VAL A 244 -10.68 2.82 16.98
CA VAL A 244 -10.84 2.41 15.57
C VAL A 244 -10.64 0.90 15.42
N ARG A 245 -9.62 0.31 16.07
CA ARG A 245 -9.40 -1.14 16.04
C ARG A 245 -10.58 -1.91 16.65
N ALA A 246 -11.13 -1.43 17.77
CA ALA A 246 -12.29 -2.04 18.39
C ALA A 246 -13.55 -1.97 17.50
N ALA A 247 -13.78 -0.84 16.83
CA ALA A 247 -14.88 -0.69 15.89
C ALA A 247 -14.69 -1.53 14.61
N ALA A 248 -13.45 -1.73 14.17
CA ALA A 248 -13.13 -2.52 12.98
C ALA A 248 -13.15 -4.04 13.23
N ALA A 249 -12.87 -4.50 14.45
CA ALA A 249 -12.74 -5.91 14.78
C ALA A 249 -13.94 -6.79 14.33
N PRO A 250 -15.22 -6.42 14.58
CA PRO A 250 -16.36 -7.21 14.13
C PRO A 250 -16.48 -7.22 12.60
N LEU A 251 -16.11 -6.15 11.91
CA LEU A 251 -16.15 -6.07 10.45
C LEU A 251 -15.07 -6.96 9.82
N ILE A 252 -13.88 -6.95 10.40
CA ILE A 252 -12.76 -7.82 9.98
C ILE A 252 -13.15 -9.29 10.19
N ALA A 253 -13.70 -9.65 11.36
CA ALA A 253 -14.13 -11.00 11.65
C ALA A 253 -15.23 -11.50 10.70
N ALA A 254 -16.10 -10.60 10.23
CA ALA A 254 -17.13 -10.89 9.24
C ALA A 254 -16.64 -10.86 7.79
N GLY A 255 -15.36 -10.58 7.53
CA GLY A 255 -14.82 -10.38 6.19
C GLY A 255 -15.43 -9.19 5.44
N THR A 256 -16.05 -8.26 6.15
CA THR A 256 -16.76 -7.12 5.58
C THR A 256 -15.77 -5.99 5.25
N ARG A 257 -15.83 -5.48 4.02
CA ARG A 257 -15.03 -4.31 3.63
C ARG A 257 -15.58 -3.05 4.28
N PHE A 258 -14.68 -2.23 4.82
CA PHE A 258 -15.04 -0.96 5.45
C PHE A 258 -14.02 0.14 5.13
N ALA A 259 -14.39 1.38 5.42
CA ALA A 259 -13.50 2.53 5.37
C ALA A 259 -13.68 3.39 6.63
N VAL A 260 -12.59 4.00 7.08
CA VAL A 260 -12.65 5.07 8.07
C VAL A 260 -12.89 6.39 7.33
N VAL A 261 -13.96 7.10 7.68
CA VAL A 261 -14.39 8.33 7.03
C VAL A 261 -14.24 9.50 7.99
N THR A 262 -13.62 10.58 7.51
CA THR A 262 -13.39 11.81 8.28
C THR A 262 -13.31 13.02 7.36
N THR A 263 -13.22 14.22 7.93
CA THR A 263 -13.00 15.46 7.16
C THR A 263 -11.65 15.47 6.46
N PRO A 264 -11.49 16.18 5.32
CA PRO A 264 -10.23 16.27 4.59
C PRO A 264 -9.05 16.72 5.45
N LEU A 265 -9.27 17.64 6.40
CA LEU A 265 -8.23 18.14 7.29
C LEU A 265 -7.65 17.06 8.21
N LEU A 266 -8.47 16.15 8.68
CA LEU A 266 -8.09 15.07 9.61
C LEU A 266 -7.56 13.83 8.88
N ARG A 267 -7.90 13.66 7.62
CA ARG A 267 -7.64 12.44 6.88
C ARG A 267 -6.17 12.03 6.89
N ARG A 268 -5.28 12.94 6.52
CA ARG A 268 -3.84 12.64 6.43
C ARG A 268 -3.20 12.36 7.79
N PRO A 269 -3.42 13.17 8.84
CA PRO A 269 -2.97 12.87 10.19
C PRO A 269 -3.47 11.53 10.72
N LEU A 270 -4.76 11.22 10.52
CA LEU A 270 -5.35 9.95 10.95
C LEU A 270 -4.83 8.77 10.15
N TRP A 271 -4.59 8.94 8.84
CA TRP A 271 -3.96 7.91 8.03
C TRP A 271 -2.56 7.56 8.57
N GLY A 272 -1.74 8.55 8.88
CA GLY A 272 -0.44 8.34 9.51
C GLY A 272 -0.53 7.63 10.86
N LEU A 273 -1.53 7.99 11.69
CA LEU A 273 -1.76 7.35 12.99
C LEU A 273 -2.16 5.87 12.87
N LEU A 274 -3.00 5.54 11.90
CA LEU A 274 -3.56 4.20 11.77
C LEU A 274 -2.65 3.22 11.00
N ASN A 275 -1.61 3.72 10.33
CA ASN A 275 -0.63 2.93 9.59
C ASN A 275 0.77 2.93 10.23
N ALA A 276 0.94 3.59 11.38
CA ALA A 276 2.14 3.52 12.21
C ALA A 276 2.05 2.29 13.14
#